data_d3253b68c0ad6a5f2e7bd29fc1ff45a3
#
_entry.id   d3253b68c0ad6a5f2e7bd29fc1ff45a3
#
_cell.length_a   1.000
_cell.length_b   1.000
_cell.length_c   1.000
_cell.angle_alpha   90.00
_cell.angle_beta   90.00
_cell.angle_gamma   90.00
#
_symmetry.space_group_name_H-M   'P 1'
#
loop_
_entity.id
_entity.type
_entity.pdbx_description
1 polymer ?
#
loop_
_entity_poly.entity_id
_entity_poly.type
_entity_poly.pdbx_seq_one_letter_code
_entity_poly.pdbx_strand_id
1 'polypeptide(L)'
;MFVRIGGIEQWITIKGTDRVNPVVLFLHGGPGDAMSPFADSLFRGWDRDFTLVQWDQRGAGRTYGKTGPSIAPTMTIQRMVDDGIEVAEFLTKHLHKKKVILVGGSWGSVLGIYMAHARPELFYAYVGHAQIVNERKNLSASYARVLELARAAGDKEAIAALTTLGPPPWDSLRKWPIYRKPELKYQAKLTTAPSPPGEISPAYASAQEQAQWHEADDFGFMQFFRMDLSGEMMNVDLQALGMRFAIPVFIMQGQEDLTAVPELAKAYFDGIQAPRKRFYLVPGTGHEFSAPELDLMHKVLLQQVRPLASD
;
A
#
# COMPACT_ATOMS: atom_id res chain seq x y z
N MET A 1 -7.87 11.38 15.44
CA MET A 1 -7.53 12.79 15.77
C MET A 1 -6.89 13.48 14.56
N PHE A 2 -7.09 14.78 14.39
CA PHE A 2 -6.32 15.56 13.42
C PHE A 2 -5.01 16.03 14.03
N VAL A 3 -3.94 15.91 13.23
CA VAL A 3 -2.58 16.33 13.60
C VAL A 3 -2.02 17.22 12.48
N ARG A 4 -1.32 18.29 12.82
CA ARG A 4 -0.70 19.17 11.82
C ARG A 4 0.57 18.52 11.29
N ILE A 5 0.53 18.05 10.03
CA ILE A 5 1.60 17.38 9.30
C ILE A 5 1.73 18.05 7.93
N GLY A 6 2.93 18.40 7.52
CA GLY A 6 3.17 18.98 6.20
C GLY A 6 2.35 20.26 5.92
N GLY A 7 2.07 21.05 6.95
CA GLY A 7 1.33 22.29 6.86
C GLY A 7 -0.20 22.16 6.83
N ILE A 8 -0.75 20.94 6.79
CA ILE A 8 -2.20 20.65 6.81
C ILE A 8 -2.59 19.78 8.01
N GLU A 9 -3.87 19.72 8.33
CA GLU A 9 -4.40 18.78 9.33
C GLU A 9 -4.65 17.42 8.70
N GLN A 10 -3.94 16.40 9.17
CA GLN A 10 -4.06 15.03 8.68
C GLN A 10 -4.65 14.14 9.75
N TRP A 11 -5.52 13.20 9.34
CA TRP A 11 -6.22 12.30 10.22
C TRP A 11 -5.36 11.09 10.60
N ILE A 12 -5.24 10.86 11.90
CA ILE A 12 -4.51 9.71 12.45
C ILE A 12 -5.39 9.02 13.48
N THR A 13 -5.44 7.69 13.44
CA THR A 13 -6.02 6.88 14.51
C THR A 13 -4.90 6.12 15.24
N ILE A 14 -5.01 6.00 16.54
CA ILE A 14 -4.06 5.28 17.40
C ILE A 14 -4.85 4.34 18.28
N LYS A 15 -4.60 3.04 18.18
CA LYS A 15 -5.31 2.01 18.94
C LYS A 15 -4.33 0.98 19.51
N GLY A 16 -4.39 0.74 20.80
CA GLY A 16 -3.58 -0.26 21.50
C GLY A 16 -4.08 -0.44 22.92
N THR A 17 -3.92 -1.64 23.47
CA THR A 17 -4.35 -1.96 24.84
C THR A 17 -3.28 -1.69 25.88
N ASP A 18 -2.01 -1.64 25.46
CA ASP A 18 -0.86 -1.38 26.32
C ASP A 18 0.11 -0.38 25.69
N ARG A 19 0.46 0.65 26.44
CA ARG A 19 1.42 1.68 26.00
C ARG A 19 2.84 1.17 25.83
N VAL A 20 3.17 0.02 26.41
CA VAL A 20 4.49 -0.63 26.25
C VAL A 20 4.63 -1.26 24.87
N ASN A 21 3.52 -1.63 24.23
CA ASN A 21 3.54 -2.27 22.91
C ASN A 21 4.23 -1.42 21.84
N PRO A 22 4.98 -2.06 20.92
CA PRO A 22 5.57 -1.38 19.78
C PRO A 22 4.50 -0.75 18.90
N VAL A 23 4.84 0.37 18.28
CA VAL A 23 3.95 1.11 17.37
C VAL A 23 4.13 0.58 15.95
N VAL A 24 3.03 0.25 15.30
CA VAL A 24 2.96 -0.11 13.87
C VAL A 24 2.25 1.00 13.12
N LEU A 25 2.97 1.69 12.23
CA LEU A 25 2.43 2.67 11.31
C LEU A 25 2.09 2.00 9.99
N PHE A 26 0.81 2.00 9.62
CA PHE A 26 0.32 1.48 8.36
C PHE A 26 0.25 2.59 7.31
N LEU A 27 0.82 2.33 6.15
CA LEU A 27 0.73 3.14 4.94
C LEU A 27 -0.23 2.45 3.97
N HIS A 28 -1.40 3.06 3.79
CA HIS A 28 -2.44 2.51 2.92
C HIS A 28 -2.10 2.60 1.43
N GLY A 29 -2.86 1.89 0.61
CA GLY A 29 -2.75 1.83 -0.85
C GLY A 29 -3.41 3.01 -1.59
N GLY A 30 -3.77 2.78 -2.82
CA GLY A 30 -4.33 3.74 -3.76
C GLY A 30 -3.30 4.23 -4.78
N PRO A 31 -2.82 5.49 -4.77
CA PRO A 31 -2.91 6.56 -3.74
C PRO A 31 -4.33 7.07 -3.51
N GLY A 32 -4.73 7.25 -2.24
CA GLY A 32 -6.02 7.82 -1.87
C GLY A 32 -6.93 6.87 -1.08
N ASP A 33 -6.67 5.56 -1.14
CA ASP A 33 -7.49 4.47 -0.57
C ASP A 33 -7.22 4.31 0.94
N ALA A 34 -7.77 5.22 1.76
CA ALA A 34 -7.59 5.21 3.20
C ALA A 34 -8.11 3.91 3.85
N MET A 35 -7.26 3.27 4.67
CA MET A 35 -7.57 1.99 5.33
C MET A 35 -8.29 2.17 6.67
N SER A 36 -8.30 3.36 7.23
CA SER A 36 -8.89 3.63 8.55
C SER A 36 -10.34 3.18 8.73
N PRO A 37 -11.22 3.18 7.69
CA PRO A 37 -12.57 2.64 7.82
C PRO A 37 -12.63 1.14 8.12
N PHE A 38 -11.66 0.37 7.66
CA PHE A 38 -11.65 -1.10 7.71
C PHE A 38 -10.69 -1.66 8.76
N ALA A 39 -9.84 -0.83 9.34
CA ALA A 39 -8.74 -1.25 10.21
C ALA A 39 -9.19 -2.06 11.44
N ASP A 40 -10.36 -1.74 12.02
CA ASP A 40 -10.89 -2.46 13.18
C ASP A 40 -11.26 -3.92 12.85
N SER A 41 -11.71 -4.21 11.65
CA SER A 41 -12.03 -5.56 11.21
C SER A 41 -10.80 -6.30 10.67
N LEU A 42 -9.98 -5.64 9.85
CA LEU A 42 -8.77 -6.23 9.27
C LEU A 42 -7.74 -6.65 10.33
N PHE A 43 -7.49 -5.79 11.31
CA PHE A 43 -6.47 -6.01 12.34
C PHE A 43 -7.08 -6.36 13.70
N ARG A 44 -8.21 -7.06 13.70
CA ARG A 44 -8.92 -7.43 14.93
C ARG A 44 -8.02 -8.23 15.88
N GLY A 45 -7.83 -7.70 17.09
CA GLY A 45 -7.05 -8.34 18.14
C GLY A 45 -5.54 -8.04 18.11
N TRP A 46 -5.02 -7.41 17.04
CA TRP A 46 -3.60 -7.03 16.99
C TRP A 46 -3.25 -5.91 17.98
N ASP A 47 -4.26 -5.14 18.41
CA ASP A 47 -4.14 -4.08 19.41
C ASP A 47 -3.73 -4.57 20.81
N ARG A 48 -3.77 -5.89 21.04
CA ARG A 48 -3.21 -6.53 22.25
C ARG A 48 -1.69 -6.62 22.23
N ASP A 49 -1.10 -6.71 21.03
CA ASP A 49 0.33 -6.94 20.82
C ASP A 49 1.07 -5.70 20.34
N PHE A 50 0.34 -4.77 19.71
CA PHE A 50 0.89 -3.57 19.08
C PHE A 50 0.00 -2.34 19.34
N THR A 51 0.60 -1.17 19.26
CA THR A 51 -0.15 0.07 19.05
C THR A 51 -0.28 0.30 17.55
N LEU A 52 -1.50 0.13 17.02
CA LEU A 52 -1.82 0.24 15.60
C LEU A 52 -2.11 1.69 15.24
N VAL A 53 -1.47 2.20 14.23
CA VAL A 53 -1.66 3.55 13.73
C VAL A 53 -2.08 3.50 12.26
N GLN A 54 -3.28 4.04 11.99
CA GLN A 54 -3.71 4.32 10.63
C GLN A 54 -3.53 5.81 10.36
N TRP A 55 -3.02 6.13 9.22
CA TRP A 55 -2.84 7.49 8.76
C TRP A 55 -3.55 7.67 7.42
N ASP A 56 -4.62 8.49 7.42
CA ASP A 56 -5.22 8.95 6.18
C ASP A 56 -4.27 9.97 5.57
N GLN A 57 -3.52 9.52 4.57
CA GLN A 57 -2.47 10.31 3.93
C GLN A 57 -3.05 11.58 3.28
N ARG A 58 -2.19 12.51 2.90
CA ARG A 58 -2.57 13.69 2.12
C ARG A 58 -3.41 13.28 0.91
N GLY A 59 -4.61 13.86 0.75
CA GLY A 59 -5.53 13.53 -0.33
C GLY A 59 -6.35 12.25 -0.12
N ALA A 60 -6.31 11.63 1.07
CA ALA A 60 -7.04 10.41 1.38
C ALA A 60 -8.02 10.60 2.54
N GLY A 61 -9.10 9.83 2.55
CA GLY A 61 -10.04 9.69 3.65
C GLY A 61 -10.44 11.01 4.31
N ARG A 62 -10.39 11.06 5.64
CA ARG A 62 -10.75 12.27 6.42
C ARG A 62 -9.77 13.42 6.25
N THR A 63 -8.51 13.15 5.90
CA THR A 63 -7.56 14.21 5.54
C THR A 63 -8.05 14.98 4.33
N TYR A 64 -8.48 14.29 3.28
CA TYR A 64 -9.10 14.92 2.10
C TYR A 64 -10.40 15.64 2.47
N GLY A 65 -11.26 15.04 3.28
CA GLY A 65 -12.49 15.67 3.74
C GLY A 65 -12.27 16.99 4.48
N LYS A 66 -11.13 17.15 5.14
CA LYS A 66 -10.74 18.40 5.82
C LYS A 66 -10.14 19.44 4.88
N THR A 67 -9.37 18.99 3.87
CA THR A 67 -8.56 19.87 3.02
C THR A 67 -9.19 20.15 1.66
N GLY A 68 -9.99 19.21 1.16
CA GLY A 68 -10.54 19.23 -0.19
C GLY A 68 -9.47 19.19 -1.27
N PRO A 69 -9.82 19.50 -2.54
CA PRO A 69 -8.91 19.42 -3.68
C PRO A 69 -7.86 20.53 -3.75
N SER A 70 -7.92 21.53 -2.86
CA SER A 70 -6.98 22.66 -2.86
C SER A 70 -5.51 22.27 -2.64
N ILE A 71 -5.27 21.06 -2.10
CA ILE A 71 -3.94 20.51 -1.87
C ILE A 71 -3.30 19.90 -3.12
N ALA A 72 -4.01 19.83 -4.25
CA ALA A 72 -3.51 19.23 -5.50
C ALA A 72 -2.08 19.66 -5.89
N PRO A 73 -1.68 20.95 -5.80
CA PRO A 73 -0.32 21.36 -6.15
C PRO A 73 0.77 20.77 -5.25
N THR A 74 0.41 20.23 -4.10
CA THR A 74 1.34 19.63 -3.13
C THR A 74 1.35 18.09 -3.16
N MET A 75 0.57 17.48 -4.05
CA MET A 75 0.47 16.03 -4.20
C MET A 75 1.67 15.50 -5.01
N THR A 76 2.81 15.31 -4.33
CA THR A 76 4.04 14.75 -4.89
C THR A 76 4.55 13.61 -4.03
N ILE A 77 5.28 12.66 -4.61
CA ILE A 77 5.90 11.55 -3.84
C ILE A 77 6.79 12.12 -2.74
N GLN A 78 7.61 13.12 -3.04
CA GLN A 78 8.49 13.72 -2.03
C GLN A 78 7.70 14.32 -0.86
N ARG A 79 6.60 15.04 -1.13
CA ARG A 79 5.76 15.59 -0.05
C ARG A 79 5.10 14.49 0.79
N MET A 80 4.68 13.39 0.16
CA MET A 80 4.12 12.24 0.88
C MET A 80 5.17 11.58 1.79
N VAL A 81 6.41 11.48 1.32
CA VAL A 81 7.55 10.97 2.12
C VAL A 81 7.81 11.89 3.32
N ASP A 82 7.87 13.20 3.10
CA ASP A 82 8.09 14.17 4.17
C ASP A 82 6.95 14.14 5.20
N ASP A 83 5.69 14.05 4.74
CA ASP A 83 4.53 13.89 5.61
C ASP A 83 4.63 12.61 6.45
N GLY A 84 4.98 11.48 5.83
CA GLY A 84 5.13 10.19 6.52
C GLY A 84 6.27 10.20 7.56
N ILE A 85 7.36 10.91 7.27
CA ILE A 85 8.45 11.14 8.23
C ILE A 85 7.96 11.99 9.40
N GLU A 86 7.26 13.10 9.14
CA GLU A 86 6.66 13.94 10.19
C GLU A 86 5.67 13.15 11.05
N VAL A 87 4.87 12.24 10.44
CA VAL A 87 3.99 11.31 11.19
C VAL A 87 4.80 10.40 12.10
N ALA A 88 5.87 9.78 11.60
CA ALA A 88 6.73 8.89 12.40
C ALA A 88 7.39 9.66 13.57
N GLU A 89 7.88 10.87 13.34
CA GLU A 89 8.44 11.74 14.38
C GLU A 89 7.38 12.17 15.41
N PHE A 90 6.16 12.51 14.94
CA PHE A 90 5.04 12.79 15.85
C PHE A 90 4.74 11.58 16.73
N LEU A 91 4.65 10.37 16.16
CA LEU A 91 4.33 9.15 16.90
C LEU A 91 5.40 8.80 17.93
N THR A 92 6.69 8.89 17.57
CA THR A 92 7.78 8.62 18.49
C THR A 92 7.75 9.57 19.70
N LYS A 93 7.49 10.85 19.45
CA LYS A 93 7.36 11.87 20.50
C LYS A 93 6.09 11.70 21.34
N HIS A 94 4.92 11.53 20.67
CA HIS A 94 3.62 11.48 21.33
C HIS A 94 3.43 10.23 22.19
N LEU A 95 3.99 9.09 21.73
CA LEU A 95 3.88 7.79 22.40
C LEU A 95 5.13 7.43 23.21
N HIS A 96 6.11 8.33 23.28
CA HIS A 96 7.40 8.12 23.98
C HIS A 96 8.12 6.84 23.50
N LYS A 97 8.20 6.67 22.18
CA LYS A 97 8.87 5.54 21.52
C LYS A 97 10.14 5.99 20.80
N LYS A 98 11.16 5.14 20.75
CA LYS A 98 12.40 5.44 20.00
C LYS A 98 12.19 5.39 18.50
N LYS A 99 11.43 4.39 18.04
CA LYS A 99 11.15 4.10 16.61
C LYS A 99 9.75 3.52 16.45
N VAL A 100 9.31 3.40 15.22
CA VAL A 100 8.07 2.70 14.84
C VAL A 100 8.38 1.54 13.88
N ILE A 101 7.45 0.59 13.78
CA ILE A 101 7.47 -0.44 12.73
C ILE A 101 6.69 0.13 11.55
N LEU A 102 7.23 0.03 10.34
CA LEU A 102 6.62 0.55 9.13
C LEU A 102 6.01 -0.59 8.32
N VAL A 103 4.70 -0.51 8.05
CA VAL A 103 3.98 -1.47 7.20
C VAL A 103 3.38 -0.71 6.03
N GLY A 104 3.63 -1.16 4.79
CA GLY A 104 3.09 -0.50 3.60
C GLY A 104 2.51 -1.48 2.60
N GLY A 105 1.31 -1.20 2.08
CA GLY A 105 0.62 -2.02 1.07
C GLY A 105 0.43 -1.28 -0.25
N SER A 106 0.65 -1.95 -1.39
CA SER A 106 0.45 -1.37 -2.73
C SER A 106 1.18 -0.03 -2.90
N TRP A 107 0.49 1.08 -3.18
CA TRP A 107 1.10 2.43 -3.12
C TRP A 107 1.87 2.67 -1.82
N GLY A 108 1.30 2.29 -0.67
CA GLY A 108 1.97 2.41 0.63
C GLY A 108 3.28 1.62 0.70
N SER A 109 3.46 0.58 -0.11
CA SER A 109 4.73 -0.15 -0.22
C SER A 109 5.81 0.68 -0.92
N VAL A 110 5.44 1.48 -1.91
CA VAL A 110 6.34 2.45 -2.55
C VAL A 110 6.74 3.50 -1.53
N LEU A 111 5.76 4.16 -0.90
CA LEU A 111 6.00 5.19 0.11
C LEU A 111 6.89 4.69 1.25
N GLY A 112 6.64 3.46 1.74
CA GLY A 112 7.41 2.84 2.80
C GLY A 112 8.89 2.64 2.46
N ILE A 113 9.20 2.25 1.23
CA ILE A 113 10.59 2.14 0.76
C ILE A 113 11.28 3.51 0.70
N TYR A 114 10.60 4.55 0.17
CA TYR A 114 11.15 5.91 0.19
C TYR A 114 11.45 6.40 1.61
N MET A 115 10.50 6.21 2.54
CA MET A 115 10.67 6.58 3.95
C MET A 115 11.82 5.81 4.62
N ALA A 116 11.90 4.49 4.37
CA ALA A 116 12.95 3.62 4.91
C ALA A 116 14.36 4.00 4.42
N HIS A 117 14.48 4.54 3.19
CA HIS A 117 15.73 5.09 2.68
C HIS A 117 16.04 6.47 3.25
N ALA A 118 15.04 7.34 3.35
CA ALA A 118 15.22 8.72 3.77
C ALA A 118 15.60 8.85 5.26
N ARG A 119 14.94 8.10 6.15
CA ARG A 119 15.09 8.22 7.61
C ARG A 119 15.06 6.84 8.30
N PRO A 120 16.02 5.94 7.99
CA PRO A 120 16.03 4.58 8.53
C PRO A 120 16.10 4.53 10.06
N GLU A 121 16.64 5.56 10.70
CA GLU A 121 16.75 5.64 12.16
C GLU A 121 15.38 5.77 12.87
N LEU A 122 14.31 6.11 12.16
CA LEU A 122 12.95 6.18 12.71
C LEU A 122 12.25 4.81 12.75
N PHE A 123 12.81 3.79 12.10
CA PHE A 123 12.12 2.52 11.88
C PHE A 123 12.90 1.33 12.46
N TYR A 124 12.16 0.40 13.11
CA TYR A 124 12.71 -0.88 13.54
C TYR A 124 12.84 -1.87 12.38
N ALA A 125 11.88 -1.85 11.48
CA ALA A 125 11.82 -2.67 10.27
C ALA A 125 10.82 -2.08 9.29
N TYR A 126 10.94 -2.49 8.02
CA TYR A 126 9.92 -2.31 6.99
C TYR A 126 9.28 -3.67 6.64
N VAL A 127 7.94 -3.68 6.54
CA VAL A 127 7.13 -4.82 6.10
C VAL A 127 6.27 -4.37 4.92
N GLY A 128 6.56 -4.90 3.74
CA GLY A 128 5.80 -4.62 2.51
C GLY A 128 4.75 -5.69 2.23
N HIS A 129 3.59 -5.27 1.73
CA HIS A 129 2.53 -6.09 1.17
C HIS A 129 2.24 -5.62 -0.25
N ALA A 130 1.99 -6.55 -1.18
CA ALA A 130 1.71 -6.23 -2.58
C ALA A 130 2.71 -5.19 -3.14
N GLN A 131 3.99 -5.52 -3.06
CA GLN A 131 5.12 -4.61 -3.30
C GLN A 131 5.21 -4.17 -4.75
N ILE A 132 4.92 -2.92 -5.02
CA ILE A 132 5.18 -2.27 -6.31
C ILE A 132 6.66 -1.84 -6.35
N VAL A 133 7.33 -2.09 -7.47
CA VAL A 133 8.77 -1.80 -7.64
C VAL A 133 9.02 -0.78 -8.75
N ASN A 134 8.37 -0.97 -9.88
CA ASN A 134 8.45 -0.10 -11.05
C ASN A 134 7.12 -0.19 -11.79
N GLU A 135 6.37 0.90 -11.79
CA GLU A 135 4.98 0.87 -12.28
C GLU A 135 4.87 0.54 -13.77
N ARG A 136 5.75 1.07 -14.61
CA ARG A 136 5.73 0.78 -16.06
C ARG A 136 6.03 -0.68 -16.37
N LYS A 137 7.04 -1.25 -15.69
CA LYS A 137 7.37 -2.68 -15.82
C LYS A 137 6.23 -3.54 -15.29
N ASN A 138 5.66 -3.14 -14.15
CA ASN A 138 4.56 -3.84 -13.50
C ASN A 138 3.34 -3.91 -14.41
N LEU A 139 2.93 -2.76 -14.97
CA LEU A 139 1.80 -2.68 -15.90
C LEU A 139 2.02 -3.54 -17.16
N SER A 140 3.25 -3.54 -17.70
CA SER A 140 3.60 -4.34 -18.88
C SER A 140 3.55 -5.84 -18.59
N ALA A 141 4.08 -6.27 -17.44
CA ALA A 141 4.07 -7.68 -17.03
C ALA A 141 2.65 -8.15 -16.73
N SER A 142 1.87 -7.35 -16.03
CA SER A 142 0.46 -7.63 -15.75
C SER A 142 -0.38 -7.73 -17.00
N TYR A 143 -0.28 -6.78 -17.94
CA TYR A 143 -0.97 -6.85 -19.23
C TYR A 143 -0.65 -8.15 -19.97
N ALA A 144 0.62 -8.52 -20.07
CA ALA A 144 1.04 -9.76 -20.74
C ALA A 144 0.42 -10.99 -20.06
N ARG A 145 0.44 -11.04 -18.74
CA ARG A 145 -0.13 -12.16 -17.96
C ARG A 145 -1.64 -12.25 -18.11
N VAL A 146 -2.35 -11.13 -18.05
CA VAL A 146 -3.81 -11.08 -18.24
C VAL A 146 -4.21 -11.56 -19.65
N LEU A 147 -3.48 -11.14 -20.68
CA LEU A 147 -3.70 -11.58 -22.05
C LEU A 147 -3.46 -13.09 -22.23
N GLU A 148 -2.40 -13.61 -21.59
CA GLU A 148 -2.13 -15.06 -21.57
C GLU A 148 -3.27 -15.84 -20.91
N LEU A 149 -3.75 -15.39 -19.76
CA LEU A 149 -4.89 -15.99 -19.05
C LEU A 149 -6.17 -15.95 -19.89
N ALA A 150 -6.43 -14.84 -20.58
CA ALA A 150 -7.57 -14.71 -21.48
C ALA A 150 -7.50 -15.71 -22.65
N ARG A 151 -6.31 -15.87 -23.24
CA ARG A 151 -6.06 -16.84 -24.32
C ARG A 151 -6.27 -18.29 -23.83
N ALA A 152 -5.69 -18.63 -22.69
CA ALA A 152 -5.82 -19.95 -22.09
C ALA A 152 -7.29 -20.30 -21.78
N ALA A 153 -8.09 -19.31 -21.40
CA ALA A 153 -9.52 -19.44 -21.12
C ALA A 153 -10.42 -19.38 -22.37
N GLY A 154 -9.89 -19.11 -23.55
CA GLY A 154 -10.67 -18.92 -24.76
C GLY A 154 -11.62 -17.70 -24.70
N ASP A 155 -11.30 -16.70 -23.91
CA ASP A 155 -12.12 -15.51 -23.62
C ASP A 155 -12.02 -14.52 -24.77
N LYS A 156 -12.85 -14.70 -25.78
CA LYS A 156 -12.85 -13.88 -27.01
C LYS A 156 -13.04 -12.39 -26.74
N GLU A 157 -13.89 -12.02 -25.77
CA GLU A 157 -14.14 -10.62 -25.41
C GLU A 157 -12.87 -9.96 -24.83
N ALA A 158 -12.28 -10.59 -23.83
CA ALA A 158 -11.06 -10.07 -23.20
C ALA A 158 -9.88 -10.04 -24.18
N ILE A 159 -9.72 -11.10 -25.02
CA ILE A 159 -8.66 -11.14 -26.04
C ILE A 159 -8.83 -9.99 -27.04
N ALA A 160 -10.06 -9.77 -27.56
CA ALA A 160 -10.32 -8.71 -28.50
C ALA A 160 -10.07 -7.32 -27.89
N ALA A 161 -10.56 -7.07 -26.67
CA ALA A 161 -10.37 -5.81 -25.95
C ALA A 161 -8.87 -5.51 -25.73
N LEU A 162 -8.11 -6.48 -25.18
CA LEU A 162 -6.68 -6.30 -24.90
C LEU A 162 -5.86 -6.19 -26.20
N THR A 163 -6.18 -6.97 -27.23
CA THR A 163 -5.45 -6.89 -28.52
C THR A 163 -5.68 -5.54 -29.19
N THR A 164 -6.92 -5.01 -29.16
CA THR A 164 -7.23 -3.68 -29.71
C THR A 164 -6.57 -2.56 -28.92
N LEU A 165 -6.53 -2.69 -27.58
CA LEU A 165 -5.86 -1.76 -26.70
C LEU A 165 -4.34 -1.70 -26.98
N GLY A 166 -3.74 -2.85 -27.25
CA GLY A 166 -2.28 -3.02 -27.35
C GLY A 166 -1.56 -2.97 -26.00
N PRO A 167 -0.28 -3.39 -25.97
CA PRO A 167 0.51 -3.35 -24.75
C PRO A 167 0.81 -1.92 -24.31
N PRO A 168 1.05 -1.69 -22.97
CA PRO A 168 1.57 -0.41 -22.53
C PRO A 168 3.00 -0.14 -23.08
N PRO A 169 3.50 1.12 -23.11
CA PRO A 169 2.90 2.28 -22.43
C PRO A 169 1.70 2.86 -23.18
N TRP A 170 0.67 3.24 -22.43
CA TRP A 170 -0.47 3.96 -22.98
C TRP A 170 -0.27 5.47 -22.82
N ASP A 171 -1.03 6.24 -23.60
CA ASP A 171 -0.97 7.71 -23.67
C ASP A 171 -2.10 8.39 -22.91
N SER A 172 -3.02 7.61 -22.34
CA SER A 172 -4.20 8.13 -21.67
C SER A 172 -4.75 7.16 -20.64
N LEU A 173 -5.10 7.69 -19.48
CA LEU A 173 -5.79 6.95 -18.41
C LEU A 173 -7.16 6.41 -18.85
N ARG A 174 -7.77 6.96 -19.91
CA ARG A 174 -9.02 6.41 -20.50
C ARG A 174 -8.87 4.98 -21.01
N LYS A 175 -7.67 4.53 -21.26
CA LYS A 175 -7.34 3.15 -21.64
C LYS A 175 -7.34 2.20 -20.45
N TRP A 176 -7.17 2.72 -19.25
CA TRP A 176 -7.06 1.94 -18.01
C TRP A 176 -8.26 1.02 -17.75
N PRO A 177 -9.53 1.46 -17.84
CA PRO A 177 -10.69 0.58 -17.62
C PRO A 177 -10.78 -0.59 -18.60
N ILE A 178 -10.28 -0.44 -19.84
CA ILE A 178 -10.25 -1.50 -20.85
C ILE A 178 -9.34 -2.65 -20.41
N TYR A 179 -8.20 -2.31 -19.83
CA TYR A 179 -7.25 -3.26 -19.24
C TYR A 179 -7.74 -3.77 -17.87
N ARG A 180 -8.20 -2.87 -17.00
CA ARG A 180 -8.55 -3.19 -15.61
C ARG A 180 -9.73 -4.18 -15.51
N LYS A 181 -10.71 -4.10 -16.41
CA LYS A 181 -11.87 -5.03 -16.42
C LYS A 181 -11.43 -6.50 -16.54
N PRO A 182 -10.66 -6.94 -17.56
CA PRO A 182 -10.17 -8.31 -17.62
C PRO A 182 -9.17 -8.64 -16.52
N GLU A 183 -8.32 -7.73 -16.07
CA GLU A 183 -7.39 -7.94 -14.96
C GLU A 183 -8.15 -8.29 -13.68
N LEU A 184 -9.14 -7.52 -13.26
CA LEU A 184 -10.00 -7.80 -12.10
C LEU A 184 -10.73 -9.15 -12.25
N LYS A 185 -11.25 -9.45 -13.45
CA LYS A 185 -11.91 -10.73 -13.74
C LYS A 185 -10.99 -11.92 -13.48
N TYR A 186 -9.73 -11.85 -13.94
CA TYR A 186 -8.78 -12.94 -13.75
C TYR A 186 -8.19 -12.94 -12.34
N GLN A 187 -7.96 -11.78 -11.75
CA GLN A 187 -7.58 -11.68 -10.35
C GLN A 187 -8.59 -12.41 -9.45
N ALA A 188 -9.88 -12.13 -9.62
CA ALA A 188 -10.95 -12.78 -8.84
C ALA A 188 -11.02 -14.30 -9.06
N LYS A 189 -10.66 -14.79 -10.25
CA LYS A 189 -10.63 -16.25 -10.54
C LYS A 189 -9.43 -16.96 -9.91
N LEU A 190 -8.30 -16.30 -9.83
CA LEU A 190 -7.06 -16.86 -9.31
C LEU A 190 -7.01 -16.77 -7.77
N THR A 191 -7.62 -15.75 -7.19
CA THR A 191 -7.68 -15.58 -5.73
C THR A 191 -8.61 -16.63 -5.13
N THR A 192 -8.03 -17.62 -4.45
CA THR A 192 -8.75 -18.72 -3.81
C THR A 192 -8.67 -18.68 -2.29
N ALA A 193 -7.73 -17.91 -1.74
CA ALA A 193 -7.63 -17.69 -0.31
C ALA A 193 -8.83 -16.88 0.20
N PRO A 194 -9.35 -17.19 1.40
CA PRO A 194 -10.48 -16.46 1.95
C PRO A 194 -10.13 -14.98 2.20
N SER A 195 -11.06 -14.11 1.85
CA SER A 195 -10.95 -12.69 2.18
C SER A 195 -11.02 -12.47 3.70
N PRO A 196 -10.30 -11.49 4.22
CA PRO A 196 -10.47 -11.10 5.61
C PRO A 196 -11.83 -10.40 5.83
N PRO A 197 -12.29 -10.25 7.07
CA PRO A 197 -13.43 -9.39 7.37
C PRO A 197 -13.17 -7.96 6.85
N GLY A 198 -14.12 -7.39 6.12
CA GLY A 198 -14.06 -6.04 5.55
C GLY A 198 -15.15 -5.12 6.10
N GLU A 199 -15.55 -5.28 7.36
CA GLU A 199 -16.59 -4.48 7.99
C GLU A 199 -16.12 -3.03 8.18
N ILE A 200 -16.96 -2.08 7.74
CA ILE A 200 -16.70 -0.66 7.98
C ILE A 200 -16.98 -0.34 9.45
N SER A 201 -16.01 0.29 10.11
CA SER A 201 -16.18 0.77 11.49
C SER A 201 -17.34 1.78 11.56
N PRO A 202 -18.20 1.69 12.61
CA PRO A 202 -19.37 2.57 12.76
C PRO A 202 -19.07 4.08 12.62
N ALA A 203 -17.86 4.49 12.99
CA ALA A 203 -17.41 5.88 12.88
C ALA A 203 -17.29 6.37 11.43
N TYR A 204 -17.26 5.46 10.45
CA TYR A 204 -17.12 5.73 9.01
C TYR A 204 -18.31 5.25 8.18
N ALA A 205 -19.37 4.74 8.83
CA ALA A 205 -20.48 4.06 8.16
C ALA A 205 -21.52 5.01 7.54
N SER A 206 -21.45 6.33 7.81
CA SER A 206 -22.40 7.28 7.23
C SER A 206 -22.22 7.38 5.70
N ALA A 207 -23.30 7.65 4.98
CA ALA A 207 -23.26 7.85 3.53
C ALA A 207 -22.31 9.01 3.13
N GLN A 208 -22.20 10.04 3.99
CA GLN A 208 -21.28 11.15 3.77
C GLN A 208 -19.81 10.71 3.87
N GLU A 209 -19.44 9.94 4.90
CA GLU A 209 -18.08 9.40 5.06
C GLU A 209 -17.69 8.49 3.89
N GLN A 210 -18.62 7.65 3.44
CA GLN A 210 -18.37 6.74 2.32
C GLN A 210 -18.21 7.51 0.99
N ALA A 211 -19.06 8.49 0.73
CA ALA A 211 -18.94 9.34 -0.47
C ALA A 211 -17.61 10.11 -0.46
N GLN A 212 -17.23 10.68 0.67
CA GLN A 212 -15.96 11.36 0.84
C GLN A 212 -14.76 10.43 0.65
N TRP A 213 -14.85 9.20 1.14
CA TRP A 213 -13.79 8.19 0.97
C TRP A 213 -13.58 7.86 -0.51
N HIS A 214 -14.66 7.63 -1.29
CA HIS A 214 -14.57 7.40 -2.72
C HIS A 214 -14.03 8.61 -3.49
N GLU A 215 -14.48 9.83 -3.13
CA GLU A 215 -13.96 11.06 -3.76
C GLU A 215 -12.46 11.24 -3.50
N ALA A 216 -12.02 10.92 -2.28
CA ALA A 216 -10.61 10.99 -1.89
C ALA A 216 -9.75 9.97 -2.66
N ASP A 217 -10.23 8.74 -2.85
CA ASP A 217 -9.55 7.70 -3.61
C ASP A 217 -9.39 8.12 -5.07
N ASP A 218 -10.47 8.54 -5.73
CA ASP A 218 -10.43 9.07 -7.08
C ASP A 218 -9.46 10.28 -7.20
N PHE A 219 -9.53 11.20 -6.26
CA PHE A 219 -8.65 12.36 -6.24
C PHE A 219 -7.19 11.96 -6.12
N GLY A 220 -6.84 11.14 -5.13
CA GLY A 220 -5.47 10.67 -4.89
C GLY A 220 -4.91 9.96 -6.12
N PHE A 221 -5.66 9.01 -6.67
CA PHE A 221 -5.29 8.29 -7.87
C PHE A 221 -5.01 9.25 -9.04
N MET A 222 -5.93 10.19 -9.31
CA MET A 222 -5.79 11.16 -10.40
C MET A 222 -4.57 12.08 -10.25
N GLN A 223 -4.17 12.46 -9.04
CA GLN A 223 -2.99 13.31 -8.83
C GLN A 223 -1.69 12.59 -9.22
N PHE A 224 -1.58 11.29 -8.90
CA PHE A 224 -0.34 10.52 -9.07
C PHE A 224 -0.24 9.81 -10.42
N PHE A 225 -1.36 9.50 -11.10
CA PHE A 225 -1.35 8.90 -12.43
C PHE A 225 -1.53 9.92 -13.55
N ARG A 226 -2.40 10.92 -13.37
CA ARG A 226 -2.83 11.94 -14.35
C ARG A 226 -3.51 11.35 -15.58
N MET A 227 -4.34 12.16 -16.26
CA MET A 227 -5.09 11.73 -17.44
C MET A 227 -4.21 11.30 -18.61
N ASP A 228 -3.03 11.88 -18.74
CA ASP A 228 -2.03 11.59 -19.79
C ASP A 228 -0.95 10.58 -19.34
N LEU A 229 -1.13 9.96 -18.16
CA LEU A 229 -0.18 9.03 -17.56
C LEU A 229 1.24 9.61 -17.37
N SER A 230 1.34 10.94 -17.21
CA SER A 230 2.59 11.64 -16.90
C SER A 230 2.86 11.75 -15.40
N GLY A 231 1.96 11.24 -14.56
CA GLY A 231 2.05 11.34 -13.10
C GLY A 231 3.26 10.64 -12.50
N GLU A 232 3.62 11.03 -11.28
CA GLU A 232 4.83 10.54 -10.61
C GLU A 232 4.82 9.04 -10.37
N MET A 233 3.63 8.42 -10.17
CA MET A 233 3.52 6.97 -9.98
C MET A 233 4.06 6.20 -11.18
N MET A 234 3.82 6.70 -12.41
CA MET A 234 4.33 6.08 -13.63
C MET A 234 5.85 6.14 -13.76
N ASN A 235 6.54 6.96 -12.96
CA ASN A 235 7.98 7.12 -12.97
C ASN A 235 8.67 6.45 -11.76
N VAL A 236 7.90 5.74 -10.92
CA VAL A 236 8.46 4.99 -9.80
C VAL A 236 9.42 3.92 -10.31
N ASP A 237 10.64 3.94 -9.78
CA ASP A 237 11.65 2.90 -9.93
C ASP A 237 12.43 2.76 -8.62
N LEU A 238 12.04 1.81 -7.78
CA LEU A 238 12.64 1.62 -6.47
C LEU A 238 14.09 1.11 -6.54
N GLN A 239 14.50 0.49 -7.66
CA GLN A 239 15.89 0.08 -7.85
C GLN A 239 16.82 1.28 -7.96
N ALA A 240 16.33 2.38 -8.56
CA ALA A 240 17.08 3.62 -8.71
C ALA A 240 17.36 4.35 -7.38
N LEU A 241 16.57 4.07 -6.31
CA LEU A 241 16.82 4.59 -4.97
C LEU A 241 18.01 3.92 -4.27
N GLY A 242 18.44 2.77 -4.78
CA GLY A 242 19.47 1.93 -4.18
C GLY A 242 18.89 0.69 -3.51
N MET A 243 19.74 -0.34 -3.43
CA MET A 243 19.34 -1.68 -2.97
C MET A 243 19.81 -1.99 -1.54
N ARG A 244 20.44 -1.02 -0.85
CA ARG A 244 20.98 -1.19 0.49
C ARG A 244 20.09 -0.53 1.52
N PHE A 245 19.60 -1.33 2.47
CA PHE A 245 18.76 -0.89 3.57
C PHE A 245 19.54 -0.96 4.90
N ALA A 246 19.39 0.06 5.74
CA ALA A 246 19.95 0.07 7.09
C ALA A 246 19.08 -0.67 8.12
N ILE A 247 17.85 -1.03 7.74
CA ILE A 247 16.87 -1.71 8.60
C ILE A 247 16.47 -3.07 8.00
N PRO A 248 15.94 -4.00 8.79
CA PRO A 248 15.34 -5.24 8.31
C PRO A 248 14.19 -5.00 7.33
N VAL A 249 14.10 -5.85 6.28
CA VAL A 249 13.08 -5.78 5.21
C VAL A 249 12.36 -7.11 5.09
N PHE A 250 11.04 -7.08 5.22
CA PHE A 250 10.16 -8.23 5.02
C PHE A 250 9.17 -7.89 3.91
N ILE A 251 8.98 -8.76 2.93
CA ILE A 251 7.98 -8.57 1.87
C ILE A 251 7.04 -9.77 1.86
N MET A 252 5.75 -9.50 1.89
CA MET A 252 4.67 -10.45 1.68
C MET A 252 4.01 -10.15 0.35
N GLN A 253 3.88 -11.17 -0.48
CA GLN A 253 3.38 -11.01 -1.84
C GLN A 253 2.38 -12.09 -2.14
N GLY A 254 1.18 -11.71 -2.60
CA GLY A 254 0.22 -12.66 -3.12
C GLY A 254 0.78 -13.37 -4.35
N GLN A 255 0.71 -14.70 -4.40
CA GLN A 255 1.19 -15.47 -5.53
C GLN A 255 0.40 -15.19 -6.81
N GLU A 256 -0.86 -14.83 -6.66
CA GLU A 256 -1.81 -14.60 -7.74
C GLU A 256 -2.03 -13.11 -8.03
N ASP A 257 -1.19 -12.23 -7.48
CA ASP A 257 -1.31 -10.78 -7.64
C ASP A 257 -1.03 -10.37 -9.10
N LEU A 258 -2.07 -9.88 -9.77
CA LEU A 258 -1.96 -9.36 -11.14
C LEU A 258 -1.71 -7.84 -11.15
N THR A 259 -1.93 -7.14 -10.05
CA THR A 259 -1.74 -5.68 -9.94
C THR A 259 -0.30 -5.35 -9.57
N ALA A 260 0.27 -5.99 -8.53
CA ALA A 260 1.69 -5.89 -8.18
C ALA A 260 2.34 -7.26 -8.46
N VAL A 261 2.93 -7.40 -9.63
CA VAL A 261 3.37 -8.70 -10.17
C VAL A 261 4.45 -9.34 -9.31
N PRO A 262 4.23 -10.58 -8.79
CA PRO A 262 5.10 -11.22 -7.81
C PRO A 262 6.55 -11.40 -8.28
N GLU A 263 6.77 -11.67 -9.56
CA GLU A 263 8.10 -11.87 -10.13
C GLU A 263 8.96 -10.59 -10.05
N LEU A 264 8.35 -9.42 -10.22
CA LEU A 264 9.05 -8.14 -10.10
C LEU A 264 9.40 -7.82 -8.65
N ALA A 265 8.45 -8.05 -7.73
CA ALA A 265 8.68 -7.91 -6.29
C ALA A 265 9.79 -8.86 -5.80
N LYS A 266 9.77 -10.13 -6.27
CA LYS A 266 10.78 -11.13 -5.93
C LYS A 266 12.17 -10.77 -6.48
N ALA A 267 12.25 -10.36 -7.75
CA ALA A 267 13.52 -9.95 -8.35
C ALA A 267 14.14 -8.74 -7.64
N TYR A 268 13.30 -7.77 -7.26
CA TYR A 268 13.74 -6.64 -6.44
C TYR A 268 14.26 -7.10 -5.08
N PHE A 269 13.48 -7.93 -4.38
CA PHE A 269 13.85 -8.45 -3.07
C PHE A 269 15.18 -9.22 -3.11
N ASP A 270 15.44 -10.02 -4.15
CA ASP A 270 16.68 -10.79 -4.27
C ASP A 270 17.91 -9.88 -4.33
N GLY A 271 17.81 -8.73 -4.97
CA GLY A 271 18.86 -7.72 -5.03
C GLY A 271 19.04 -6.89 -3.75
N ILE A 272 18.06 -6.84 -2.84
CA ILE A 272 18.16 -6.06 -1.60
C ILE A 272 19.30 -6.58 -0.70
N GLN A 273 20.04 -5.63 -0.13
CA GLN A 273 20.99 -5.85 0.97
C GLN A 273 20.41 -5.19 2.23
N ALA A 274 20.13 -5.98 3.25
CA ALA A 274 19.59 -5.52 4.53
C ALA A 274 20.17 -6.34 5.68
N PRO A 275 20.18 -5.82 6.93
CA PRO A 275 20.64 -6.56 8.10
C PRO A 275 19.92 -7.90 8.29
N ARG A 276 18.64 -7.92 7.93
CA ARG A 276 17.78 -9.09 7.86
C ARG A 276 16.77 -8.88 6.75
N LYS A 277 16.51 -9.92 5.93
CA LYS A 277 15.45 -9.85 4.91
C LYS A 277 14.73 -11.18 4.76
N ARG A 278 13.44 -11.14 4.48
CA ARG A 278 12.66 -12.33 4.17
C ARG A 278 11.52 -12.01 3.21
N PHE A 279 11.33 -12.90 2.24
CA PHE A 279 10.23 -12.85 1.27
C PHE A 279 9.25 -13.98 1.56
N TYR A 280 7.98 -13.67 1.52
CA TYR A 280 6.89 -14.62 1.70
C TYR A 280 5.97 -14.54 0.48
N LEU A 281 5.89 -15.64 -0.26
CA LEU A 281 4.92 -15.79 -1.32
C LEU A 281 3.71 -16.51 -0.73
N VAL A 282 2.52 -15.87 -0.82
CA VAL A 282 1.29 -16.35 -0.18
C VAL A 282 0.39 -16.98 -1.24
N PRO A 283 0.23 -18.33 -1.23
CA PRO A 283 -0.56 -19.03 -2.24
C PRO A 283 -2.03 -18.63 -2.24
N GLY A 284 -2.65 -18.59 -3.42
CA GLY A 284 -4.05 -18.30 -3.61
C GLY A 284 -4.45 -16.85 -3.25
N THR A 285 -3.49 -15.99 -2.93
CA THR A 285 -3.69 -14.58 -2.56
C THR A 285 -3.44 -13.70 -3.77
N GLY A 286 -4.36 -12.77 -4.04
CA GLY A 286 -4.26 -11.75 -5.05
C GLY A 286 -3.63 -10.46 -4.55
N HIS A 287 -4.12 -9.31 -5.05
CA HIS A 287 -3.61 -7.98 -4.67
C HIS A 287 -4.06 -7.54 -3.28
N GLU A 288 -5.32 -7.82 -2.97
CA GLU A 288 -5.90 -7.47 -1.68
C GLU A 288 -5.45 -8.43 -0.58
N PHE A 289 -5.50 -7.98 0.68
CA PHE A 289 -5.25 -8.85 1.81
C PHE A 289 -6.13 -10.10 1.77
N SER A 290 -5.52 -11.25 1.99
CA SER A 290 -6.24 -12.47 2.34
C SER A 290 -6.14 -12.76 3.84
N ALA A 291 -7.07 -13.54 4.39
CA ALA A 291 -7.02 -13.92 5.79
C ALA A 291 -5.70 -14.65 6.16
N PRO A 292 -5.21 -15.65 5.39
CA PRO A 292 -3.93 -16.29 5.68
C PRO A 292 -2.73 -15.35 5.56
N GLU A 293 -2.80 -14.31 4.72
CA GLU A 293 -1.73 -13.31 4.64
C GLU A 293 -1.70 -12.40 5.87
N LEU A 294 -2.87 -11.94 6.37
CA LEU A 294 -2.94 -11.19 7.61
C LEU A 294 -2.44 -12.00 8.81
N ASP A 295 -2.81 -13.28 8.90
CA ASP A 295 -2.30 -14.17 9.95
C ASP A 295 -0.77 -14.33 9.86
N LEU A 296 -0.23 -14.47 8.64
CA LEU A 296 1.21 -14.54 8.43
C LEU A 296 1.88 -13.21 8.81
N MET A 297 1.31 -12.07 8.42
CA MET A 297 1.84 -10.75 8.74
C MET A 297 1.87 -10.53 10.26
N HIS A 298 0.79 -10.85 10.96
CA HIS A 298 0.74 -10.78 12.42
C HIS A 298 1.83 -11.65 13.07
N LYS A 299 1.97 -12.89 12.61
CA LYS A 299 3.01 -13.82 13.08
C LYS A 299 4.42 -13.28 12.84
N VAL A 300 4.68 -12.72 11.66
CA VAL A 300 6.00 -12.12 11.33
C VAL A 300 6.26 -10.90 12.20
N LEU A 301 5.28 -10.04 12.37
CA LEU A 301 5.39 -8.88 13.27
C LEU A 301 5.70 -9.32 14.70
N LEU A 302 4.98 -10.32 15.24
CA LEU A 302 5.20 -10.83 16.59
C LEU A 302 6.56 -11.51 16.77
N GLN A 303 6.94 -12.41 15.86
CA GLN A 303 8.08 -13.30 16.06
C GLN A 303 9.39 -12.75 15.55
N GLN A 304 9.36 -11.85 14.56
CA GLN A 304 10.56 -11.41 13.88
C GLN A 304 10.83 -9.90 14.00
N VAL A 305 9.78 -9.09 14.14
CA VAL A 305 9.91 -7.63 14.18
C VAL A 305 9.80 -7.10 15.62
N ARG A 306 8.81 -7.56 16.40
CA ARG A 306 8.64 -7.13 17.79
C ARG A 306 9.91 -7.31 18.64
N PRO A 307 10.70 -8.41 18.52
CA PRO A 307 11.96 -8.54 19.25
C PRO A 307 13.02 -7.48 18.91
N LEU A 308 12.90 -6.78 17.77
CA LEU A 308 13.77 -5.66 17.40
C LEU A 308 13.36 -4.34 18.06
N ALA A 309 12.13 -4.29 18.55
CA ALA A 309 11.51 -3.11 19.15
C ALA A 309 11.61 -3.12 20.69
N SER A 310 12.68 -3.69 21.24
CA SER A 310 12.99 -3.57 22.66
C SER A 310 13.50 -2.14 22.95
N ASP A 311 12.71 -1.40 23.70
CA ASP A 311 13.05 -0.08 24.25
C ASP A 311 14.00 -0.20 25.45
#